data_9b350121930cab60d2b25cd80034dd94
#
_entry.id   9b350121930cab60d2b25cd80034dd94
#
_cell.length_a   1.000
_cell.length_b   1.000
_cell.length_c   1.000
_cell.angle_alpha   90.00
_cell.angle_beta   90.00
_cell.angle_gamma   90.00
#
_symmetry.space_group_name_H-M   'P 1'
#
loop_
_entity.id
_entity.type
_entity.pdbx_description
1 polymer ?
#
loop_
_entity_poly.entity_id
_entity_poly.type
_entity_poly.pdbx_seq_one_letter_code
_entity_poly.pdbx_strand_id
1 'polypeptide(L)'
;MKKFILIVTSFFIISCSTSETNISSLDEDQRWNHRAENTEIIRDNFGIPHIYGKTDADAVFGMLYAQCEDDFNRVERNYIWAIGRLAEVEGEKALYSDVRANLFMTKEEAILNYENSPKWLQELCVAFADGINFYLKNHPEVTPKLITHFEPWMPMYFSEGSIGGDIERVSTEKIRDFYGPKTNSKKLAISDGFIRLKDDEPRGSNGFAIGGEKTASGNAMLLINPHTSFFFRGESHVV
;
A
#
# COMPACT_ATOMS: atom_id res chain seq x y z
N MET A 1 -58.37 19.19 54.82
CA MET A 1 -58.15 18.50 53.52
C MET A 1 -56.92 19.07 52.87
N LYS A 2 -55.75 18.38 52.96
CA LYS A 2 -54.50 18.79 52.34
C LYS A 2 -54.43 18.13 50.93
N LYS A 3 -54.38 18.97 49.89
CA LYS A 3 -54.19 18.50 48.50
C LYS A 3 -52.70 18.25 48.23
N PHE A 4 -52.33 17.01 47.98
CA PHE A 4 -50.99 16.62 47.48
C PHE A 4 -50.99 16.82 45.98
N ILE A 5 -50.08 17.69 45.51
CA ILE A 5 -49.78 17.86 44.07
C ILE A 5 -48.58 16.95 43.76
N LEU A 6 -48.81 15.93 42.93
CA LEU A 6 -47.81 15.01 42.45
C LEU A 6 -47.22 15.63 41.16
N ILE A 7 -45.97 16.10 41.26
CA ILE A 7 -45.22 16.56 40.09
C ILE A 7 -44.54 15.35 39.48
N VAL A 8 -45.01 14.89 38.32
CA VAL A 8 -44.37 13.85 37.52
C VAL A 8 -43.32 14.51 36.62
N THR A 9 -42.07 14.40 36.99
CA THR A 9 -40.95 14.84 36.16
C THR A 9 -40.62 13.74 35.14
N SER A 10 -41.06 13.95 33.89
CA SER A 10 -40.67 13.07 32.76
C SER A 10 -39.20 13.31 32.43
N PHE A 11 -38.38 12.37 32.75
CA PHE A 11 -37.00 12.31 32.23
C PHE A 11 -37.04 11.84 30.79
N PHE A 12 -36.83 12.75 29.83
CA PHE A 12 -36.53 12.39 28.47
C PHE A 12 -35.07 11.89 28.43
N ILE A 13 -34.88 10.58 28.35
CA ILE A 13 -33.59 9.97 28.01
C ILE A 13 -33.45 10.14 26.49
N ILE A 14 -32.66 11.16 26.07
CA ILE A 14 -32.19 11.25 24.69
C ILE A 14 -31.12 10.16 24.58
N SER A 15 -31.53 8.99 24.10
CA SER A 15 -30.62 7.95 23.66
C SER A 15 -29.97 8.45 22.37
N CYS A 16 -28.75 8.95 22.46
CA CYS A 16 -27.89 9.16 21.32
C CYS A 16 -27.49 7.76 20.80
N SER A 17 -28.29 7.18 19.92
CA SER A 17 -27.85 6.05 19.13
C SER A 17 -26.83 6.60 18.11
N THR A 18 -25.55 6.42 18.37
CA THR A 18 -24.52 6.50 17.32
C THR A 18 -24.82 5.37 16.35
N SER A 19 -25.56 5.67 15.28
CA SER A 19 -25.65 4.77 14.15
C SER A 19 -24.25 4.65 13.57
N GLU A 20 -23.60 3.51 13.76
CA GLU A 20 -22.38 3.20 13.04
C GLU A 20 -22.69 3.32 11.54
N THR A 21 -22.12 4.32 10.91
CA THR A 21 -22.29 4.53 9.47
C THR A 21 -21.66 3.33 8.76
N ASN A 22 -22.46 2.57 8.04
CA ASN A 22 -21.96 1.46 7.25
C ASN A 22 -21.14 2.02 6.07
N ILE A 23 -19.83 2.10 6.25
CA ILE A 23 -18.87 2.69 5.30
C ILE A 23 -18.97 2.03 3.92
N SER A 24 -19.29 0.74 3.86
CA SER A 24 -19.42 0.00 2.59
C SER A 24 -20.65 0.43 1.75
N SER A 25 -21.59 1.17 2.32
CA SER A 25 -22.78 1.69 1.60
C SER A 25 -22.60 3.13 1.09
N LEU A 26 -21.49 3.78 1.43
CA LEU A 26 -21.17 5.14 1.00
C LEU A 26 -20.66 5.15 -0.45
N ASP A 27 -20.97 6.21 -1.19
CA ASP A 27 -20.25 6.47 -2.44
C ASP A 27 -18.77 6.81 -2.18
N GLU A 28 -17.94 6.84 -3.21
CA GLU A 28 -16.51 7.05 -3.06
C GLU A 28 -16.18 8.37 -2.37
N ASP A 29 -16.80 9.46 -2.77
CA ASP A 29 -16.56 10.78 -2.21
C ASP A 29 -16.94 10.85 -0.72
N GLN A 30 -18.07 10.27 -0.36
CA GLN A 30 -18.52 10.18 1.03
C GLN A 30 -17.57 9.31 1.86
N ARG A 31 -17.12 8.19 1.30
CA ARG A 31 -16.19 7.27 1.96
C ARG A 31 -14.83 7.92 2.18
N TRP A 32 -14.28 8.61 1.16
CA TRP A 32 -13.01 9.33 1.28
C TRP A 32 -13.04 10.43 2.33
N ASN A 33 -14.10 11.25 2.33
CA ASN A 33 -14.27 12.30 3.34
C ASN A 33 -14.39 11.70 4.75
N HIS A 34 -15.17 10.62 4.91
CA HIS A 34 -15.31 9.95 6.20
C HIS A 34 -13.97 9.42 6.71
N ARG A 35 -13.14 8.80 5.85
CA ARG A 35 -11.80 8.34 6.23
C ARG A 35 -10.88 9.50 6.57
N ALA A 36 -10.92 10.58 5.80
CA ALA A 36 -10.13 11.78 6.07
C ALA A 36 -10.46 12.42 7.43
N GLU A 37 -11.75 12.49 7.80
CA GLU A 37 -12.20 12.98 9.12
C GLU A 37 -11.74 12.06 10.29
N ASN A 38 -11.44 10.81 10.00
CA ASN A 38 -11.01 9.80 10.98
C ASN A 38 -9.50 9.53 10.96
N THR A 39 -8.74 10.29 10.17
CA THR A 39 -7.30 10.13 10.01
C THR A 39 -6.59 11.43 10.33
N GLU A 40 -5.54 11.35 11.12
CA GLU A 40 -4.63 12.47 11.38
C GLU A 40 -3.22 12.08 10.92
N ILE A 41 -2.56 12.96 10.16
CA ILE A 41 -1.18 12.80 9.70
C ILE A 41 -0.34 13.92 10.28
N ILE A 42 0.62 13.58 11.13
CA ILE A 42 1.55 14.53 11.77
C ILE A 42 2.95 14.25 11.23
N ARG A 43 3.54 15.22 10.55
CA ARG A 43 4.94 15.11 10.12
C ARG A 43 5.86 15.65 11.20
N ASP A 44 6.83 14.85 11.61
CA ASP A 44 7.84 15.24 12.57
C ASP A 44 8.91 16.19 11.96
N ASN A 45 9.92 16.55 12.77
CA ASN A 45 11.00 17.45 12.33
C ASN A 45 11.89 16.85 11.21
N PHE A 46 11.80 15.55 10.95
CA PHE A 46 12.50 14.84 9.89
C PHE A 46 11.62 14.63 8.66
N GLY A 47 10.36 15.08 8.71
CA GLY A 47 9.37 14.87 7.66
C GLY A 47 8.69 13.50 7.68
N ILE A 48 8.97 12.67 8.70
CA ILE A 48 8.36 11.34 8.83
C ILE A 48 6.88 11.49 9.18
N PRO A 49 5.96 10.92 8.38
CA PRO A 49 4.54 10.99 8.66
C PRO A 49 4.15 9.99 9.75
N HIS A 50 3.62 10.50 10.85
CA HIS A 50 2.96 9.72 11.91
C HIS A 50 1.46 9.71 11.63
N ILE A 51 0.89 8.53 11.45
CA ILE A 51 -0.48 8.36 10.99
C ILE A 51 -1.33 7.75 12.10
N TYR A 52 -2.39 8.44 12.45
CA TYR A 52 -3.35 8.05 13.47
C TYR A 52 -4.71 7.86 12.82
N GLY A 53 -5.16 6.60 12.68
CA GLY A 53 -6.48 6.24 12.18
C GLY A 53 -7.37 5.75 13.32
N LYS A 54 -8.68 6.00 13.25
CA LYS A 54 -9.64 5.41 14.21
C LYS A 54 -9.81 3.90 13.98
N THR A 55 -9.57 3.43 12.76
CA THR A 55 -9.58 2.03 12.38
C THR A 55 -8.31 1.70 11.60
N ASP A 56 -7.98 0.40 11.44
CA ASP A 56 -6.87 -0.05 10.61
C ASP A 56 -7.00 0.47 9.16
N ALA A 57 -8.22 0.50 8.64
CA ALA A 57 -8.48 1.00 7.29
C ALA A 57 -8.24 2.52 7.17
N ASP A 58 -8.55 3.31 8.21
CA ASP A 58 -8.25 4.74 8.22
C ASP A 58 -6.74 4.98 8.29
N ALA A 59 -6.01 4.18 9.06
CA ALA A 59 -4.55 4.25 9.11
C ALA A 59 -3.91 3.90 7.74
N VAL A 60 -4.41 2.86 7.06
CA VAL A 60 -3.97 2.49 5.70
C VAL A 60 -4.28 3.60 4.70
N PHE A 61 -5.47 4.19 4.75
CA PHE A 61 -5.82 5.34 3.92
C PHE A 61 -4.83 6.51 4.08
N GLY A 62 -4.54 6.90 5.32
CA GLY A 62 -3.58 7.96 5.62
C GLY A 62 -2.15 7.63 5.19
N MET A 63 -1.73 6.37 5.34
CA MET A 63 -0.42 5.90 4.89
C MET A 63 -0.24 6.10 3.38
N LEU A 64 -1.22 5.70 2.57
CA LEU A 64 -1.13 5.84 1.12
C LEU A 64 -1.21 7.29 0.68
N TYR A 65 -2.04 8.10 1.35
CA TYR A 65 -2.09 9.54 1.11
C TYR A 65 -0.71 10.18 1.36
N ALA A 66 -0.09 9.92 2.50
CA ALA A 66 1.22 10.44 2.85
C ALA A 66 2.33 9.98 1.89
N GLN A 67 2.31 8.73 1.44
CA GLN A 67 3.25 8.23 0.42
C GLN A 67 3.08 8.95 -0.92
N CYS A 68 1.85 9.27 -1.30
CA CYS A 68 1.58 10.05 -2.51
C CYS A 68 2.06 11.50 -2.39
N GLU A 69 1.93 12.12 -1.20
CA GLU A 69 2.51 13.45 -0.94
C GLU A 69 4.04 13.44 -1.12
N ASP A 70 4.70 12.37 -0.68
CA ASP A 70 6.16 12.25 -0.78
C ASP A 70 6.63 11.96 -2.22
N ASP A 71 6.00 11.02 -2.92
CA ASP A 71 6.36 10.67 -4.30
C ASP A 71 5.25 9.87 -5.02
N PHE A 72 4.22 10.57 -5.48
CA PHE A 72 3.14 9.94 -6.26
C PHE A 72 3.66 9.19 -7.49
N ASN A 73 4.66 9.72 -8.19
CA ASN A 73 5.18 9.08 -9.40
C ASN A 73 5.76 7.68 -9.10
N ARG A 74 6.39 7.51 -7.93
CA ARG A 74 6.89 6.20 -7.49
C ARG A 74 5.75 5.27 -7.13
N VAL A 75 4.74 5.77 -6.39
CA VAL A 75 3.55 4.99 -6.03
C VAL A 75 2.88 4.48 -7.32
N GLU A 76 2.54 5.36 -8.25
CA GLU A 76 1.92 4.99 -9.52
C GLU A 76 2.78 3.98 -10.30
N ARG A 77 4.09 4.24 -10.42
CA ARG A 77 5.01 3.36 -11.14
C ARG A 77 5.04 1.94 -10.56
N ASN A 78 4.99 1.82 -9.23
CA ASN A 78 4.96 0.51 -8.57
C ASN A 78 3.69 -0.27 -8.93
N TYR A 79 2.53 0.41 -9.00
CA TYR A 79 1.28 -0.21 -9.46
C TYR A 79 1.35 -0.61 -10.93
N ILE A 80 1.83 0.30 -11.81
CA ILE A 80 1.99 0.02 -13.24
C ILE A 80 2.87 -1.21 -13.46
N TRP A 81 3.98 -1.29 -12.72
CA TRP A 81 4.88 -2.44 -12.75
C TRP A 81 4.20 -3.72 -12.24
N ALA A 82 3.50 -3.64 -11.10
CA ALA A 82 2.87 -4.80 -10.48
C ALA A 82 1.79 -5.42 -11.39
N ILE A 83 0.97 -4.58 -12.04
CA ILE A 83 -0.10 -5.03 -12.95
C ILE A 83 0.42 -5.36 -14.37
N GLY A 84 1.74 -5.35 -14.60
CA GLY A 84 2.35 -5.76 -15.86
C GLY A 84 2.05 -4.83 -17.04
N ARG A 85 2.07 -3.51 -16.82
CA ARG A 85 1.80 -2.47 -17.82
C ARG A 85 2.91 -1.43 -17.96
N LEU A 86 4.11 -1.74 -17.46
CA LEU A 86 5.22 -0.79 -17.43
C LEU A 86 5.70 -0.38 -18.83
N ALA A 87 5.61 -1.27 -19.81
CA ALA A 87 5.99 -0.99 -21.19
C ALA A 87 5.13 0.10 -21.84
N GLU A 88 3.90 0.33 -21.38
CA GLU A 88 3.05 1.42 -21.88
C GLU A 88 3.61 2.81 -21.51
N VAL A 89 4.38 2.90 -20.45
CA VAL A 89 4.96 4.13 -19.92
C VAL A 89 6.46 4.24 -20.22
N GLU A 90 7.21 3.14 -20.07
CA GLU A 90 8.66 3.14 -20.23
C GLU A 90 9.15 2.57 -21.56
N GLY A 91 8.25 2.06 -22.39
CA GLY A 91 8.54 1.52 -23.71
C GLY A 91 9.06 0.10 -23.71
N GLU A 92 9.55 -0.35 -24.87
CA GLU A 92 9.92 -1.74 -25.16
C GLU A 92 10.90 -2.36 -24.15
N LYS A 93 11.76 -1.54 -23.53
CA LYS A 93 12.72 -2.03 -22.52
C LYS A 93 12.05 -2.73 -21.33
N ALA A 94 10.80 -2.36 -21.01
CA ALA A 94 10.04 -2.93 -19.89
C ALA A 94 9.14 -4.12 -20.30
N LEU A 95 9.07 -4.48 -21.59
CA LEU A 95 8.17 -5.51 -22.10
C LEU A 95 8.30 -6.86 -21.37
N TYR A 96 9.52 -7.33 -21.13
CA TYR A 96 9.72 -8.63 -20.48
C TYR A 96 9.52 -8.58 -18.96
N SER A 97 9.53 -7.39 -18.36
CA SER A 97 9.03 -7.18 -17.00
C SER A 97 7.53 -7.38 -16.93
N ASP A 98 6.79 -6.83 -17.89
CA ASP A 98 5.34 -7.01 -17.98
C ASP A 98 4.95 -8.45 -18.28
N VAL A 99 5.66 -9.11 -19.19
CA VAL A 99 5.48 -10.55 -19.44
C VAL A 99 5.70 -11.35 -18.15
N ARG A 100 6.76 -11.02 -17.38
CA ARG A 100 7.03 -11.67 -16.11
C ARG A 100 5.89 -11.50 -15.12
N ALA A 101 5.38 -10.28 -14.93
CA ALA A 101 4.27 -10.00 -14.03
C ALA A 101 3.02 -10.82 -14.41
N ASN A 102 2.66 -10.82 -15.68
CA ASN A 102 1.49 -11.54 -16.19
C ASN A 102 1.63 -13.08 -16.19
N LEU A 103 2.85 -13.64 -16.04
CA LEU A 103 3.06 -15.07 -15.82
C LEU A 103 2.66 -15.54 -14.43
N PHE A 104 2.63 -14.64 -13.44
CA PHE A 104 2.33 -14.97 -12.04
C PHE A 104 0.89 -14.72 -11.66
N MET A 105 0.26 -13.70 -12.22
CA MET A 105 -1.12 -13.35 -11.93
C MET A 105 -1.75 -12.57 -13.07
N THR A 106 -2.93 -12.98 -13.49
CA THR A 106 -3.77 -12.21 -14.42
C THR A 106 -4.66 -11.22 -13.66
N LYS A 107 -5.25 -10.27 -14.38
CA LYS A 107 -6.21 -9.33 -13.78
C LYS A 107 -7.42 -10.03 -13.18
N GLU A 108 -7.93 -11.03 -13.87
CA GLU A 108 -9.08 -11.82 -13.45
C GLU A 108 -8.79 -12.58 -12.16
N GLU A 109 -7.58 -13.15 -12.04
CA GLU A 109 -7.14 -13.83 -10.81
C GLU A 109 -6.99 -12.83 -9.64
N ALA A 110 -6.44 -11.63 -9.88
CA ALA A 110 -6.32 -10.60 -8.84
C ALA A 110 -7.70 -10.14 -8.34
N ILE A 111 -8.66 -9.91 -9.23
CA ILE A 111 -10.03 -9.58 -8.88
C ILE A 111 -10.67 -10.72 -8.07
N LEU A 112 -10.53 -11.97 -8.52
CA LEU A 112 -11.08 -13.14 -7.84
C LEU A 112 -10.45 -13.32 -6.44
N ASN A 113 -9.15 -13.09 -6.31
CA ASN A 113 -8.45 -13.14 -5.03
C ASN A 113 -8.97 -12.06 -4.07
N TYR A 114 -9.18 -10.84 -4.56
CA TYR A 114 -9.78 -9.77 -3.77
C TYR A 114 -11.21 -10.12 -3.33
N GLU A 115 -12.06 -10.58 -4.24
CA GLU A 115 -13.46 -10.91 -3.94
C GLU A 115 -13.59 -12.07 -2.93
N ASN A 116 -12.68 -13.05 -2.99
CA ASN A 116 -12.64 -14.18 -2.07
C ASN A 116 -11.87 -13.91 -0.76
N SER A 117 -11.27 -12.74 -0.62
CA SER A 117 -10.55 -12.36 0.59
C SER A 117 -11.50 -12.14 1.78
N PRO A 118 -11.03 -12.32 3.02
CA PRO A 118 -11.81 -11.96 4.20
C PRO A 118 -12.22 -10.49 4.18
N LYS A 119 -13.36 -10.14 4.76
CA LYS A 119 -13.89 -8.77 4.74
C LYS A 119 -12.91 -7.73 5.26
N TRP A 120 -12.20 -8.03 6.33
CA TRP A 120 -11.18 -7.12 6.86
C TRP A 120 -10.10 -6.79 5.82
N LEU A 121 -9.66 -7.76 5.01
CA LEU A 121 -8.65 -7.53 3.97
C LEU A 121 -9.24 -6.75 2.79
N GLN A 122 -10.49 -7.03 2.41
CA GLN A 122 -11.18 -6.24 1.40
C GLN A 122 -11.28 -4.76 1.83
N GLU A 123 -11.60 -4.49 3.09
CA GLU A 123 -11.65 -3.13 3.66
C GLU A 123 -10.29 -2.43 3.62
N LEU A 124 -9.21 -3.13 3.96
CA LEU A 124 -7.86 -2.58 3.84
C LEU A 124 -7.49 -2.27 2.38
N CYS A 125 -7.82 -3.17 1.45
CA CYS A 125 -7.59 -2.95 0.02
C CYS A 125 -8.39 -1.76 -0.54
N VAL A 126 -9.65 -1.58 -0.09
CA VAL A 126 -10.44 -0.39 -0.42
C VAL A 126 -9.77 0.86 0.13
N ALA A 127 -9.35 0.85 1.39
CA ALA A 127 -8.67 2.00 2.00
C ALA A 127 -7.35 2.33 1.32
N PHE A 128 -6.63 1.31 0.84
CA PHE A 128 -5.40 1.45 0.07
C PHE A 128 -5.64 2.23 -1.24
N ALA A 129 -6.66 1.85 -2.00
CA ALA A 129 -7.06 2.55 -3.22
C ALA A 129 -7.61 3.96 -2.92
N ASP A 130 -8.46 4.08 -1.90
CA ASP A 130 -9.08 5.33 -1.48
C ASP A 130 -8.05 6.41 -1.12
N GLY A 131 -6.97 6.06 -0.41
CA GLY A 131 -5.92 7.01 -0.03
C GLY A 131 -5.23 7.64 -1.24
N ILE A 132 -4.95 6.83 -2.27
CA ILE A 132 -4.33 7.31 -3.51
C ILE A 132 -5.33 8.15 -4.33
N ASN A 133 -6.56 7.67 -4.49
CA ASN A 133 -7.60 8.37 -5.25
C ASN A 133 -7.98 9.71 -4.60
N PHE A 134 -8.05 9.76 -3.26
CA PHE A 134 -8.29 10.99 -2.52
C PHE A 134 -7.14 11.99 -2.66
N TYR A 135 -5.89 11.51 -2.69
CA TYR A 135 -4.74 12.34 -3.01
C TYR A 135 -4.89 12.98 -4.40
N LEU A 136 -5.17 12.19 -5.43
CA LEU A 136 -5.37 12.69 -6.79
C LEU A 136 -6.52 13.70 -6.90
N LYS A 137 -7.62 13.46 -6.17
CA LYS A 137 -8.74 14.41 -6.10
C LYS A 137 -8.33 15.77 -5.54
N ASN A 138 -7.47 15.78 -4.51
CA ASN A 138 -7.03 17.00 -3.84
C ASN A 138 -5.84 17.69 -4.52
N HIS A 139 -5.18 16.99 -5.46
CA HIS A 139 -4.00 17.47 -6.19
C HIS A 139 -4.24 17.45 -7.72
N PRO A 140 -5.14 18.30 -8.24
CA PRO A 140 -5.47 18.33 -9.67
C PRO A 140 -4.29 18.73 -10.57
N GLU A 141 -3.23 19.28 -10.01
CA GLU A 141 -1.95 19.57 -10.70
C GLU A 141 -1.15 18.30 -11.00
N VAL A 142 -1.38 17.20 -10.27
CA VAL A 142 -0.71 15.93 -10.48
C VAL A 142 -1.35 15.20 -11.65
N THR A 143 -0.54 14.87 -12.64
CA THR A 143 -1.00 14.14 -13.83
C THR A 143 -0.47 12.70 -13.81
N PRO A 144 -1.34 11.70 -13.58
CA PRO A 144 -0.96 10.29 -13.68
C PRO A 144 -0.45 9.95 -15.08
N LYS A 145 0.52 9.05 -15.18
CA LYS A 145 1.06 8.58 -16.46
C LYS A 145 0.16 7.56 -17.14
N LEU A 146 -0.56 6.77 -16.35
CA LEU A 146 -1.39 5.67 -16.85
C LEU A 146 -2.62 5.38 -15.99
N ILE A 147 -2.48 5.41 -14.65
CA ILE A 147 -3.54 4.99 -13.72
C ILE A 147 -4.24 6.24 -13.17
N THR A 148 -5.39 6.58 -13.75
CA THR A 148 -6.19 7.73 -13.31
C THR A 148 -7.14 7.41 -12.17
N HIS A 149 -7.37 6.12 -11.88
CA HIS A 149 -8.18 5.62 -10.80
C HIS A 149 -7.63 4.27 -10.32
N PHE A 150 -7.39 4.15 -9.01
CA PHE A 150 -6.86 2.97 -8.38
C PHE A 150 -8.00 2.09 -7.85
N GLU A 151 -7.91 0.80 -8.11
CA GLU A 151 -8.93 -0.19 -7.78
C GLU A 151 -8.53 -1.06 -6.59
N PRO A 152 -9.47 -1.50 -5.74
CA PRO A 152 -9.17 -2.28 -4.54
C PRO A 152 -8.50 -3.64 -4.80
N TRP A 153 -8.63 -4.22 -5.99
CA TRP A 153 -7.97 -5.47 -6.37
C TRP A 153 -6.49 -5.29 -6.74
N MET A 154 -6.06 -4.06 -7.07
CA MET A 154 -4.68 -3.81 -7.52
C MET A 154 -3.62 -4.18 -6.48
N PRO A 155 -3.80 -3.95 -5.15
CA PRO A 155 -2.83 -4.40 -4.15
C PRO A 155 -2.57 -5.90 -4.14
N MET A 156 -3.49 -6.73 -4.69
CA MET A 156 -3.32 -8.18 -4.78
C MET A 156 -2.16 -8.62 -5.67
N TYR A 157 -1.67 -7.73 -6.55
CA TYR A 157 -0.50 -8.00 -7.39
C TYR A 157 0.82 -7.85 -6.66
N PHE A 158 0.85 -7.16 -5.53
CA PHE A 158 2.11 -6.99 -4.82
C PHE A 158 2.55 -8.30 -4.19
N SER A 159 3.71 -8.79 -4.65
CA SER A 159 4.38 -9.93 -4.04
C SER A 159 5.20 -9.46 -2.84
N GLU A 160 5.36 -10.35 -1.87
CA GLU A 160 6.28 -10.13 -0.77
C GLU A 160 7.72 -10.23 -1.29
N GLY A 161 8.37 -9.10 -1.43
CA GLY A 161 9.64 -8.96 -2.13
C GLY A 161 10.88 -8.98 -1.28
N SER A 162 10.79 -9.35 0.00
CA SER A 162 11.90 -9.04 0.90
C SER A 162 13.04 -10.05 0.85
N ILE A 163 12.81 -11.36 0.81
CA ILE A 163 13.91 -12.32 1.10
C ILE A 163 13.96 -13.53 0.15
N GLY A 164 13.28 -13.45 -0.96
CA GLY A 164 13.60 -14.48 -1.88
C GLY A 164 12.50 -15.37 -2.42
N GLY A 165 11.27 -15.00 -2.29
CA GLY A 165 10.13 -15.62 -2.96
C GLY A 165 9.57 -14.79 -4.12
N ASP A 166 10.23 -13.69 -4.46
CA ASP A 166 9.71 -12.69 -5.38
C ASP A 166 9.75 -13.10 -6.85
N ILE A 167 8.80 -12.60 -7.62
CA ILE A 167 8.76 -12.77 -9.08
C ILE A 167 10.05 -12.27 -9.75
N GLU A 168 10.75 -11.32 -9.15
CA GLU A 168 12.02 -10.78 -9.63
C GLU A 168 13.15 -11.81 -9.74
N ARG A 169 13.03 -12.97 -9.07
CA ARG A 169 13.97 -14.10 -9.25
C ARG A 169 13.87 -14.72 -10.64
N VAL A 170 12.74 -14.57 -11.31
CA VAL A 170 12.61 -15.00 -12.69
C VAL A 170 13.28 -13.96 -13.57
N SER A 171 14.39 -14.34 -14.20
CA SER A 171 15.16 -13.44 -15.05
C SER A 171 14.39 -13.02 -16.28
N THR A 172 14.23 -11.71 -16.48
CA THR A 172 13.63 -11.13 -17.68
C THR A 172 14.45 -11.45 -18.94
N GLU A 173 15.78 -11.64 -18.82
CA GLU A 173 16.63 -12.12 -19.92
C GLU A 173 16.23 -13.53 -20.37
N LYS A 174 15.99 -14.45 -19.42
CA LYS A 174 15.55 -15.81 -19.75
C LYS A 174 14.15 -15.81 -20.40
N ILE A 175 13.26 -14.94 -19.94
CA ILE A 175 11.93 -14.74 -20.54
C ILE A 175 12.09 -14.24 -21.98
N ARG A 176 12.93 -13.24 -22.20
CA ARG A 176 13.24 -12.73 -23.54
C ARG A 176 13.84 -13.81 -24.43
N ASP A 177 14.80 -14.60 -23.95
CA ASP A 177 15.44 -15.66 -24.74
C ASP A 177 14.44 -16.76 -25.11
N PHE A 178 13.39 -16.97 -24.31
CA PHE A 178 12.34 -17.95 -24.56
C PHE A 178 11.26 -17.43 -25.50
N TYR A 179 10.72 -16.24 -25.25
CA TYR A 179 9.58 -15.67 -25.99
C TYR A 179 9.97 -14.70 -27.10
N GLY A 180 11.17 -14.14 -27.02
CA GLY A 180 11.63 -13.12 -27.95
C GLY A 180 12.04 -13.67 -29.32
N PRO A 181 12.27 -12.79 -30.31
CA PRO A 181 12.71 -13.19 -31.63
C PRO A 181 14.08 -13.86 -31.53
N LYS A 182 14.20 -15.05 -32.13
CA LYS A 182 15.47 -15.80 -32.23
C LYS A 182 16.38 -15.12 -33.25
N THR A 183 16.91 -13.96 -32.88
CA THR A 183 17.91 -13.28 -33.68
C THR A 183 19.30 -13.64 -33.20
N ASN A 184 20.22 -13.95 -34.16
CA ASN A 184 21.65 -14.16 -33.90
C ASN A 184 22.38 -12.84 -33.51
N SER A 185 21.67 -11.85 -33.01
CA SER A 185 22.23 -10.58 -32.60
C SER A 185 22.89 -10.68 -31.23
N LYS A 186 24.18 -10.37 -31.21
CA LYS A 186 25.01 -10.16 -30.03
C LYS A 186 24.20 -9.45 -28.94
N LYS A 187 24.23 -10.04 -27.72
CA LYS A 187 23.64 -9.50 -26.50
C LYS A 187 23.75 -7.98 -26.43
N LEU A 188 22.74 -7.27 -26.82
CA LEU A 188 22.51 -5.96 -26.24
C LEU A 188 21.96 -6.25 -24.82
N ALA A 189 22.81 -6.06 -23.84
CA ALA A 189 22.38 -6.00 -22.47
C ALA A 189 21.52 -4.75 -22.31
N ILE A 190 20.22 -4.88 -22.61
CA ILE A 190 19.22 -3.94 -22.13
C ILE A 190 19.09 -4.30 -20.65
N SER A 191 19.90 -3.66 -19.81
CA SER A 191 19.69 -3.70 -18.39
C SER A 191 18.27 -3.19 -18.11
N ASP A 192 17.48 -3.96 -17.38
CA ASP A 192 16.34 -3.39 -16.65
C ASP A 192 16.84 -2.06 -16.09
N GLY A 193 16.07 -0.97 -16.25
CA GLY A 193 16.50 0.38 -15.89
C GLY A 193 16.90 0.59 -14.42
N PHE A 194 16.88 -0.46 -13.62
CA PHE A 194 17.72 -0.64 -12.47
C PHE A 194 19.10 -1.08 -12.97
N ILE A 195 20.07 -0.16 -12.98
CA ILE A 195 21.46 -0.54 -12.96
C ILE A 195 21.56 -1.56 -11.82
N ARG A 196 21.66 -2.85 -12.15
CA ARG A 196 22.22 -3.82 -11.20
C ARG A 196 23.68 -3.42 -11.05
N LEU A 197 23.90 -2.41 -10.24
CA LEU A 197 25.19 -2.27 -9.61
C LEU A 197 25.42 -3.62 -8.94
N LYS A 198 26.48 -4.28 -9.31
CA LYS A 198 26.83 -5.59 -8.77
C LYS A 198 26.88 -5.39 -7.27
N ASP A 199 25.82 -5.83 -6.60
CA ASP A 199 25.64 -5.65 -5.18
C ASP A 199 26.48 -6.72 -4.50
N ASP A 200 27.77 -6.41 -4.34
CA ASP A 200 28.74 -7.23 -3.62
C ASP A 200 28.67 -6.96 -2.10
N GLU A 201 27.67 -6.17 -1.62
CA GLU A 201 27.48 -5.91 -0.21
C GLU A 201 27.06 -7.19 0.53
N PRO A 202 27.65 -7.44 1.71
CA PRO A 202 27.26 -8.60 2.51
C PRO A 202 25.79 -8.48 2.93
N ARG A 203 24.99 -9.47 2.52
CA ARG A 203 23.58 -9.56 2.88
C ARG A 203 23.41 -10.31 4.19
N GLY A 204 22.52 -9.83 5.02
CA GLY A 204 22.20 -10.45 6.30
C GLY A 204 21.13 -9.68 7.02
N SER A 205 20.85 -10.08 8.23
CA SER A 205 19.92 -9.34 9.10
C SER A 205 20.27 -9.58 10.54
N ASN A 206 20.19 -8.57 11.37
CA ASN A 206 20.34 -8.68 12.81
C ASN A 206 19.00 -8.49 13.49
N GLY A 207 18.77 -9.24 14.56
CA GLY A 207 17.61 -9.07 15.41
C GLY A 207 17.97 -9.34 16.86
N PHE A 208 17.43 -8.51 17.76
CA PHE A 208 17.55 -8.68 19.20
C PHE A 208 16.17 -8.64 19.82
N ALA A 209 15.78 -9.70 20.51
CA ALA A 209 14.56 -9.76 21.29
C ALA A 209 14.94 -9.84 22.79
N ILE A 210 14.46 -8.91 23.59
CA ILE A 210 14.73 -8.82 25.02
C ILE A 210 13.40 -8.91 25.75
N GLY A 211 13.23 -9.94 26.58
CA GLY A 211 12.04 -10.12 27.42
C GLY A 211 11.91 -9.01 28.46
N GLY A 212 10.67 -8.67 28.83
CA GLY A 212 10.37 -7.59 29.75
C GLY A 212 11.03 -7.73 31.14
N GLU A 213 11.30 -8.95 31.57
CA GLU A 213 12.02 -9.23 32.83
C GLU A 213 13.48 -8.75 32.84
N LYS A 214 14.02 -8.40 31.65
CA LYS A 214 15.40 -7.91 31.49
C LYS A 214 15.47 -6.44 31.14
N THR A 215 14.34 -5.75 31.09
CA THR A 215 14.27 -4.32 30.77
C THR A 215 13.92 -3.49 31.99
N ALA A 216 14.39 -2.27 32.06
CA ALA A 216 14.07 -1.36 33.18
C ALA A 216 12.59 -0.95 33.21
N SER A 217 11.92 -0.97 32.06
CA SER A 217 10.50 -0.61 31.92
C SER A 217 9.54 -1.77 32.18
N GLY A 218 10.03 -3.01 32.22
CA GLY A 218 9.19 -4.23 32.27
C GLY A 218 8.57 -4.59 30.91
N ASN A 219 8.80 -3.82 29.86
CA ASN A 219 8.27 -4.09 28.53
C ASN A 219 9.27 -4.88 27.67
N ALA A 220 8.78 -5.77 26.81
CA ALA A 220 9.63 -6.42 25.83
C ALA A 220 10.17 -5.40 24.82
N MET A 221 11.40 -5.63 24.35
CA MET A 221 12.05 -4.83 23.34
C MET A 221 12.44 -5.71 22.16
N LEU A 222 12.19 -5.22 20.94
CA LEU A 222 12.59 -5.88 19.70
C LEU A 222 13.34 -4.87 18.82
N LEU A 223 14.56 -5.24 18.41
CA LEU A 223 15.29 -4.55 17.35
C LEU A 223 15.37 -5.48 16.15
N ILE A 224 14.99 -4.97 14.99
CA ILE A 224 15.13 -5.66 13.71
C ILE A 224 15.96 -4.74 12.81
N ASN A 225 17.05 -5.28 12.27
CA ASN A 225 17.94 -4.57 11.37
C ASN A 225 18.22 -5.42 10.12
N PRO A 226 17.32 -5.40 9.13
CA PRO A 226 17.55 -6.07 7.85
C PRO A 226 18.65 -5.34 7.07
N HIS A 227 19.60 -6.11 6.53
CA HIS A 227 20.62 -5.58 5.63
C HIS A 227 20.20 -5.82 4.19
N THR A 228 19.62 -4.79 3.58
CA THR A 228 19.25 -4.79 2.17
C THR A 228 20.21 -3.92 1.38
N SER A 229 20.27 -4.13 0.05
CA SER A 229 20.98 -3.22 -0.84
C SER A 229 20.41 -1.80 -0.74
N PHE A 230 21.26 -0.79 -0.81
CA PHE A 230 20.84 0.61 -0.92
C PHE A 230 19.90 0.85 -2.11
N PHE A 231 20.02 0.03 -3.15
CA PHE A 231 19.22 0.10 -4.36
C PHE A 231 18.00 -0.85 -4.33
N PHE A 232 17.72 -1.46 -3.16
CA PHE A 232 16.59 -2.36 -3.03
C PHE A 232 15.29 -1.57 -2.92
N ARG A 233 14.48 -1.57 -4.00
CA ARG A 233 13.16 -0.94 -4.08
C ARG A 233 13.15 0.55 -3.74
N GLY A 234 12.09 1.05 -3.12
CA GLY A 234 11.97 2.39 -2.57
C GLY A 234 11.93 2.36 -1.06
N GLU A 235 12.36 3.43 -0.44
CA GLU A 235 12.21 3.63 1.00
C GLU A 235 11.08 4.59 1.27
N SER A 236 10.23 4.27 2.24
CA SER A 236 9.29 5.21 2.82
C SER A 236 9.30 5.03 4.33
N HIS A 237 9.32 6.15 5.04
CA HIS A 237 9.21 6.16 6.49
C HIS A 237 7.76 6.45 6.86
N VAL A 238 7.16 5.54 7.61
CA VAL A 238 5.78 5.69 8.10
C VAL A 238 5.73 5.18 9.53
N VAL A 239 5.11 5.94 10.42
CA VAL A 239 4.88 5.56 11.81
C VAL A 239 3.40 5.64 12.13
#